data_8ad2865a35c6f485f46f44e2021b5460
#
_entry.id   8ad2865a35c6f485f46f44e2021b5460
#
_cell.length_a   1.000
_cell.length_b   1.000
_cell.length_c   1.000
_cell.angle_alpha   90.00
_cell.angle_beta   90.00
_cell.angle_gamma   90.00
#
_symmetry.space_group_name_H-M   'P 1'
#
loop_
_entity.id
_entity.type
_entity.pdbx_description
1 polymer ?
#
loop_
_entity_poly.entity_id
_entity_poly.type
_entity_poly.pdbx_seq_one_letter_code
_entity_poly.pdbx_strand_id
1 'polypeptide(L)'
;MPKNTDFCKIVATIGPDTSDEKSIDALVQAGVSVFRCNCSHGSLPEYQERVTNIRKMEKKYNCTLGILFDLQGPKLRVGTFKDYRIKLAEGDKFRLDMNPEPGDQTRVCLPHKEIFAAMKPGLELLLNDGVVRLRVDACTADTADCTVIAGGELSNKKGVNVPGVKLPLSALTAKDKEDLKIAEMLGADFIGLSFVQEPQDLIELRSLMKSKAHIIAKIEKPSAIEHLREIIDLTDVIMVARGDLGVETSPELVPVLQKKIVSGCRKAGKPVIVATQMLESMVHNIMPTRAEASDVATAVYDGVDAVMLSAETAQGDHPVEAVTTMRRIIETVENDHRYRKGLSLLERRNDTTKEGAITAAAGVVATNMDTANVIVTFTDSGSTTLRASQQRNGGLPILSLTPNIT
;
A
#
# COMPACT_ATOMS: atom_id res chain seq x y z
N MET A 1 -5.44 -28.06 1.70
CA MET A 1 -5.26 -26.83 2.49
C MET A 1 -4.29 -25.95 1.73
N PRO A 2 -4.59 -24.67 1.47
CA PRO A 2 -3.58 -23.77 0.97
C PRO A 2 -2.43 -23.75 1.99
N LYS A 3 -1.23 -24.16 1.55
CA LYS A 3 -0.04 -24.12 2.40
C LYS A 3 0.42 -22.66 2.50
N ASN A 4 -0.17 -21.87 3.39
CA ASN A 4 0.28 -20.52 3.64
C ASN A 4 1.40 -20.52 4.70
N THR A 5 2.50 -21.22 4.36
CA THR A 5 3.68 -21.35 5.23
C THR A 5 4.73 -20.27 4.95
N ASP A 6 4.50 -19.43 3.93
CA ASP A 6 5.41 -18.37 3.54
C ASP A 6 5.43 -17.27 4.60
N PHE A 7 6.61 -16.70 4.90
CA PHE A 7 6.74 -15.63 5.90
C PHE A 7 6.26 -14.31 5.32
N CYS A 8 6.69 -13.99 4.09
CA CYS A 8 6.20 -12.83 3.35
C CYS A 8 4.81 -13.14 2.79
N LYS A 9 3.80 -12.35 3.17
CA LYS A 9 2.42 -12.55 2.77
C LYS A 9 2.10 -11.84 1.47
N ILE A 10 1.03 -12.30 0.78
CA ILE A 10 0.55 -11.67 -0.45
C ILE A 10 -0.74 -10.94 -0.14
N VAL A 11 -0.74 -9.63 -0.45
CA VAL A 11 -1.94 -8.78 -0.47
C VAL A 11 -2.43 -8.70 -1.91
N ALA A 12 -3.67 -9.07 -2.19
CA ALA A 12 -4.26 -8.97 -3.53
C ALA A 12 -5.43 -7.99 -3.55
N THR A 13 -5.45 -7.08 -4.52
CA THR A 13 -6.59 -6.18 -4.72
C THR A 13 -7.69 -6.91 -5.47
N ILE A 14 -8.92 -6.82 -4.96
CA ILE A 14 -10.12 -7.34 -5.62
C ILE A 14 -10.72 -6.22 -6.47
N GLY A 15 -10.98 -6.54 -7.73
CA GLY A 15 -11.67 -5.69 -8.68
C GLY A 15 -12.92 -6.35 -9.26
N PRO A 16 -13.54 -5.75 -10.29
CA PRO A 16 -14.74 -6.30 -10.91
C PRO A 16 -14.57 -7.75 -11.40
N ASP A 17 -13.39 -8.07 -11.95
CA ASP A 17 -13.12 -9.37 -12.60
C ASP A 17 -12.75 -10.47 -11.59
N THR A 18 -12.55 -10.11 -10.31
CA THR A 18 -12.11 -11.06 -9.27
C THR A 18 -12.98 -11.03 -8.01
N SER A 19 -14.20 -10.47 -8.08
CA SER A 19 -15.12 -10.32 -6.95
C SER A 19 -15.97 -11.56 -6.67
N ASP A 20 -16.15 -12.43 -7.66
CA ASP A 20 -17.00 -13.62 -7.52
C ASP A 20 -16.34 -14.71 -6.65
N GLU A 21 -17.19 -15.61 -6.12
CA GLU A 21 -16.75 -16.67 -5.22
C GLU A 21 -15.68 -17.58 -5.82
N LYS A 22 -15.78 -17.90 -7.12
CA LYS A 22 -14.83 -18.79 -7.81
C LYS A 22 -13.46 -18.14 -7.96
N SER A 23 -13.44 -16.86 -8.32
CA SER A 23 -12.19 -16.10 -8.47
C SER A 23 -11.49 -15.93 -7.11
N ILE A 24 -12.23 -15.58 -6.05
CA ILE A 24 -11.68 -15.49 -4.69
C ILE A 24 -11.15 -16.85 -4.24
N ASP A 25 -11.87 -17.94 -4.48
CA ASP A 25 -11.40 -19.30 -4.17
C ASP A 25 -10.06 -19.62 -4.86
N ALA A 26 -9.94 -19.32 -6.14
CA ALA A 26 -8.71 -19.53 -6.89
C ALA A 26 -7.53 -18.71 -6.35
N LEU A 27 -7.77 -17.44 -6.00
CA LEU A 27 -6.76 -16.57 -5.40
C LEU A 27 -6.29 -17.06 -4.02
N VAL A 28 -7.21 -17.56 -3.19
CA VAL A 28 -6.86 -18.18 -1.90
C VAL A 28 -5.99 -19.42 -2.10
N GLN A 29 -6.34 -20.27 -3.05
CA GLN A 29 -5.54 -21.47 -3.36
C GLN A 29 -4.16 -21.10 -3.93
N ALA A 30 -4.05 -20.00 -4.68
CA ALA A 30 -2.79 -19.48 -5.19
C ALA A 30 -1.88 -18.92 -4.07
N GLY A 31 -2.44 -18.51 -2.91
CA GLY A 31 -1.67 -18.11 -1.73
C GLY A 31 -1.93 -16.70 -1.20
N VAL A 32 -3.02 -16.06 -1.60
CA VAL A 32 -3.42 -14.75 -1.04
C VAL A 32 -3.72 -14.87 0.45
N SER A 33 -3.19 -13.95 1.24
CA SER A 33 -3.39 -13.87 2.70
C SER A 33 -4.27 -12.69 3.10
N VAL A 34 -4.24 -11.59 2.34
CA VAL A 34 -5.00 -10.37 2.60
C VAL A 34 -5.64 -9.89 1.31
N PHE A 35 -6.92 -9.60 1.37
CA PHE A 35 -7.67 -9.03 0.24
C PHE A 35 -7.88 -7.54 0.45
N ARG A 36 -7.47 -6.75 -0.55
CA ARG A 36 -7.62 -5.29 -0.54
C ARG A 36 -8.86 -4.87 -1.31
N CYS A 37 -9.76 -4.14 -0.65
CA CYS A 37 -10.87 -3.41 -1.23
C CYS A 37 -10.45 -1.94 -1.40
N ASN A 38 -10.28 -1.49 -2.64
CA ASN A 38 -9.92 -0.11 -2.94
C ASN A 38 -11.17 0.79 -2.88
N CYS A 39 -11.23 1.71 -1.91
CA CYS A 39 -12.35 2.62 -1.71
C CYS A 39 -12.45 3.74 -2.74
N SER A 40 -11.47 3.88 -3.65
CA SER A 40 -11.60 4.81 -4.79
C SER A 40 -12.69 4.37 -5.78
N HIS A 41 -13.00 3.09 -5.81
CA HIS A 41 -13.94 2.46 -6.74
C HIS A 41 -14.77 1.43 -5.98
N GLY A 42 -16.04 1.38 -6.26
CA GLY A 42 -16.96 0.42 -5.70
C GLY A 42 -18.06 1.07 -4.85
N SER A 43 -19.06 0.28 -4.57
CA SER A 43 -20.27 0.63 -3.82
C SER A 43 -20.46 -0.32 -2.64
N LEU A 44 -21.32 0.04 -1.69
CA LEU A 44 -21.62 -0.81 -0.54
C LEU A 44 -22.04 -2.25 -0.93
N PRO A 45 -22.93 -2.47 -1.93
CA PRO A 45 -23.29 -3.84 -2.32
C PRO A 45 -22.10 -4.65 -2.83
N GLU A 46 -21.21 -4.04 -3.62
CA GLU A 46 -19.99 -4.72 -4.13
C GLU A 46 -19.03 -5.07 -2.99
N TYR A 47 -18.82 -4.18 -2.02
CA TYR A 47 -17.99 -4.48 -0.85
C TYR A 47 -18.60 -5.60 -0.01
N GLN A 48 -19.92 -5.60 0.17
CA GLN A 48 -20.61 -6.63 0.94
C GLN A 48 -20.49 -8.02 0.28
N GLU A 49 -20.59 -8.08 -1.06
CA GLU A 49 -20.39 -9.32 -1.82
C GLU A 49 -18.95 -9.84 -1.64
N ARG A 50 -17.95 -8.98 -1.85
CA ARG A 50 -16.52 -9.31 -1.69
C ARG A 50 -16.22 -9.85 -0.29
N VAL A 51 -16.61 -9.12 0.74
CA VAL A 51 -16.41 -9.54 2.14
C VAL A 51 -17.11 -10.87 2.42
N THR A 52 -18.34 -11.03 1.96
CA THR A 52 -19.10 -12.29 2.14
C THR A 52 -18.36 -13.47 1.50
N ASN A 53 -17.86 -13.31 0.29
CA ASN A 53 -17.15 -14.36 -0.43
C ASN A 53 -15.80 -14.70 0.24
N ILE A 54 -15.05 -13.70 0.73
CA ILE A 54 -13.81 -13.92 1.48
C ILE A 54 -14.09 -14.72 2.78
N ARG A 55 -15.07 -14.27 3.56
CA ARG A 55 -15.43 -14.96 4.83
C ARG A 55 -15.98 -16.38 4.61
N LYS A 56 -16.58 -16.67 3.45
CA LYS A 56 -16.91 -18.06 3.05
C LYS A 56 -15.64 -18.89 2.85
N MET A 57 -14.59 -18.31 2.22
CA MET A 57 -13.33 -19.04 1.99
C MET A 57 -12.58 -19.30 3.30
N GLU A 58 -12.60 -18.38 4.25
CA GLU A 58 -12.06 -18.63 5.60
C GLU A 58 -12.68 -19.88 6.23
N LYS A 59 -14.00 -19.99 6.18
CA LYS A 59 -14.74 -21.15 6.71
C LYS A 59 -14.42 -22.41 5.92
N LYS A 60 -14.38 -22.33 4.59
CA LYS A 60 -14.11 -23.47 3.69
C LYS A 60 -12.74 -24.08 3.94
N TYR A 61 -11.73 -23.23 4.13
CA TYR A 61 -10.34 -23.66 4.26
C TYR A 61 -9.85 -23.72 5.72
N ASN A 62 -10.68 -23.31 6.67
CA ASN A 62 -10.32 -23.17 8.09
C ASN A 62 -8.99 -22.40 8.24
N CYS A 63 -8.93 -21.23 7.63
CA CYS A 63 -7.77 -20.34 7.65
C CYS A 63 -8.21 -18.91 7.87
N THR A 64 -7.31 -18.03 8.29
CA THR A 64 -7.57 -16.59 8.45
C THR A 64 -7.22 -15.85 7.17
N LEU A 65 -8.12 -15.00 6.67
CA LEU A 65 -7.92 -14.12 5.54
C LEU A 65 -8.17 -12.69 5.96
N GLY A 66 -7.16 -11.82 5.85
CA GLY A 66 -7.31 -10.41 6.18
C GLY A 66 -8.11 -9.64 5.13
N ILE A 67 -8.91 -8.67 5.57
CA ILE A 67 -9.64 -7.74 4.71
C ILE A 67 -9.17 -6.33 4.99
N LEU A 68 -8.55 -5.71 3.97
CA LEU A 68 -8.08 -4.33 3.98
C LEU A 68 -9.04 -3.44 3.19
N PHE A 69 -9.62 -2.44 3.85
CA PHE A 69 -10.27 -1.32 3.19
C PHE A 69 -9.27 -0.17 3.05
N ASP A 70 -8.92 0.17 1.82
CA ASP A 70 -7.92 1.19 1.50
C ASP A 70 -8.63 2.48 1.10
N LEU A 71 -8.66 3.45 2.02
CA LEU A 71 -9.34 4.74 1.86
C LEU A 71 -8.69 5.54 0.74
N GLN A 72 -9.52 6.30 0.01
CA GLN A 72 -9.06 7.03 -1.18
C GLN A 72 -8.10 8.16 -0.83
N GLY A 73 -8.36 8.88 0.25
CA GLY A 73 -7.66 10.11 0.60
C GLY A 73 -7.97 11.29 -0.33
N PRO A 74 -7.31 12.44 -0.12
CA PRO A 74 -7.52 13.66 -0.88
C PRO A 74 -6.83 13.60 -2.25
N LYS A 75 -7.23 12.68 -3.12
CA LYS A 75 -6.65 12.57 -4.46
C LYS A 75 -7.09 13.75 -5.33
N LEU A 76 -6.15 14.62 -5.63
CA LEU A 76 -6.34 15.80 -6.46
C LEU A 76 -6.42 15.39 -7.94
N ARG A 77 -7.40 15.94 -8.68
CA ARG A 77 -7.65 15.55 -10.07
C ARG A 77 -8.05 16.74 -10.90
N VAL A 78 -7.64 16.76 -12.17
CA VAL A 78 -8.23 17.66 -13.17
C VAL A 78 -9.69 17.31 -13.44
N GLY A 79 -10.44 18.24 -14.00
CA GLY A 79 -11.80 18.07 -14.48
C GLY A 79 -11.89 17.15 -15.70
N THR A 80 -12.88 17.42 -16.56
CA THR A 80 -13.13 16.68 -17.80
C THR A 80 -12.74 17.49 -19.03
N PHE A 81 -12.51 16.82 -20.14
CA PHE A 81 -12.26 17.39 -21.45
C PHE A 81 -13.45 17.13 -22.38
N LYS A 82 -13.66 18.04 -23.37
CA LYS A 82 -14.72 17.91 -24.38
C LYS A 82 -14.59 16.61 -25.18
N ASP A 83 -13.36 16.25 -25.55
CA ASP A 83 -13.04 15.08 -26.36
C ASP A 83 -12.46 13.91 -25.54
N TYR A 84 -12.80 13.87 -24.20
CA TYR A 84 -12.32 12.88 -23.24
C TYR A 84 -10.82 12.97 -22.93
N ARG A 85 -9.98 13.28 -23.90
CA ARG A 85 -8.53 13.39 -23.78
C ARG A 85 -7.96 14.42 -24.73
N ILE A 86 -6.79 14.92 -24.39
CA ILE A 86 -5.98 15.82 -25.21
C ILE A 86 -4.54 15.32 -25.26
N LYS A 87 -3.76 15.80 -26.21
CA LYS A 87 -2.32 15.56 -26.27
C LYS A 87 -1.60 16.91 -26.21
N LEU A 88 -0.77 17.09 -25.19
CA LEU A 88 0.05 18.27 -24.99
C LEU A 88 1.47 18.03 -25.52
N ALA A 89 2.07 19.03 -26.14
CA ALA A 89 3.45 19.02 -26.58
C ALA A 89 4.32 19.88 -25.68
N GLU A 90 5.61 19.60 -25.62
CA GLU A 90 6.58 20.46 -24.93
C GLU A 90 6.56 21.88 -25.51
N GLY A 91 6.53 22.88 -24.64
CA GLY A 91 6.44 24.30 -25.00
C GLY A 91 5.01 24.84 -25.12
N ASP A 92 3.99 23.99 -25.16
CA ASP A 92 2.60 24.44 -25.19
C ASP A 92 2.27 25.30 -23.98
N LYS A 93 1.36 26.27 -24.16
CA LYS A 93 0.78 27.06 -23.06
C LYS A 93 -0.53 26.39 -22.65
N PHE A 94 -0.67 26.13 -21.36
CA PHE A 94 -1.82 25.42 -20.81
C PHE A 94 -2.28 26.06 -19.51
N ARG A 95 -3.59 26.33 -19.40
CA ARG A 95 -4.17 26.95 -18.22
C ARG A 95 -4.88 25.91 -17.33
N LEU A 96 -4.66 26.01 -16.05
CA LEU A 96 -5.47 25.39 -15.01
C LEU A 96 -6.34 26.48 -14.37
N ASP A 97 -7.63 26.22 -14.20
CA ASP A 97 -8.54 27.19 -13.59
C ASP A 97 -9.70 26.52 -12.86
N MET A 98 -10.50 27.30 -12.12
CA MET A 98 -11.65 26.84 -11.35
C MET A 98 -12.95 26.73 -12.17
N ASN A 99 -12.94 27.07 -13.47
CA ASN A 99 -14.13 26.98 -14.31
C ASN A 99 -14.50 25.51 -14.55
N PRO A 100 -15.69 25.04 -14.13
CA PRO A 100 -16.10 23.63 -14.22
C PRO A 100 -16.40 23.15 -15.65
N GLU A 101 -16.49 24.05 -16.63
CA GLU A 101 -16.72 23.66 -18.02
C GLU A 101 -15.64 22.69 -18.53
N PRO A 102 -16.02 21.72 -19.37
CA PRO A 102 -15.07 20.79 -19.95
C PRO A 102 -13.93 21.51 -20.66
N GLY A 103 -12.71 21.11 -20.35
CA GLY A 103 -11.48 21.64 -20.92
C GLY A 103 -11.26 21.26 -22.39
N ASP A 104 -10.21 21.81 -22.96
CA ASP A 104 -9.77 21.56 -24.32
C ASP A 104 -8.23 21.64 -24.41
N GLN A 105 -7.68 21.81 -25.60
CA GLN A 105 -6.23 21.87 -25.84
C GLN A 105 -5.53 23.02 -25.10
N THR A 106 -6.26 24.00 -24.58
CA THR A 106 -5.70 25.23 -23.99
C THR A 106 -5.89 25.31 -22.47
N ARG A 107 -6.88 24.60 -21.91
CA ARG A 107 -7.21 24.66 -20.49
C ARG A 107 -7.92 23.43 -19.95
N VAL A 108 -7.88 23.27 -18.62
CA VAL A 108 -8.74 22.32 -17.91
C VAL A 108 -9.10 22.86 -16.52
N CYS A 109 -10.28 22.48 -16.04
CA CYS A 109 -10.69 22.74 -14.66
C CYS A 109 -9.76 22.01 -13.67
N LEU A 110 -9.32 22.70 -12.61
CA LEU A 110 -8.67 22.14 -11.43
C LEU A 110 -9.49 22.58 -10.21
N PRO A 111 -10.46 21.77 -9.72
CA PRO A 111 -11.42 22.19 -8.70
C PRO A 111 -10.84 22.12 -7.27
N HIS A 112 -9.61 22.64 -7.09
CA HIS A 112 -8.85 22.52 -5.84
C HIS A 112 -8.20 23.86 -5.46
N LYS A 113 -8.92 24.66 -4.65
CA LYS A 113 -8.45 25.99 -4.19
C LYS A 113 -7.13 25.90 -3.41
N GLU A 114 -6.93 24.81 -2.71
CA GLU A 114 -5.75 24.55 -1.90
C GLU A 114 -4.47 24.48 -2.74
N ILE A 115 -4.58 23.95 -3.96
CA ILE A 115 -3.46 23.92 -4.91
C ILE A 115 -3.13 25.35 -5.36
N PHE A 116 -4.14 26.13 -5.78
CA PHE A 116 -3.91 27.51 -6.22
C PHE A 116 -3.30 28.37 -5.11
N ALA A 117 -3.75 28.18 -3.86
CA ALA A 117 -3.18 28.90 -2.71
C ALA A 117 -1.70 28.55 -2.45
N ALA A 118 -1.27 27.36 -2.84
CA ALA A 118 0.11 26.89 -2.68
C ALA A 118 0.99 27.15 -3.92
N MET A 119 0.39 27.51 -5.07
CA MET A 119 1.12 27.74 -6.30
C MET A 119 1.97 29.00 -6.24
N LYS A 120 3.14 28.92 -6.88
CA LYS A 120 4.06 30.05 -7.11
C LYS A 120 4.68 29.92 -8.50
N PRO A 121 5.03 31.02 -9.16
CA PRO A 121 5.81 30.96 -10.39
C PRO A 121 7.08 30.11 -10.22
N GLY A 122 7.35 29.26 -11.20
CA GLY A 122 8.46 28.30 -11.19
C GLY A 122 8.12 26.94 -10.58
N LEU A 123 6.97 26.78 -9.91
CA LEU A 123 6.55 25.49 -9.36
C LEU A 123 6.22 24.49 -10.49
N GLU A 124 6.60 23.25 -10.31
CA GLU A 124 6.22 22.16 -11.22
C GLU A 124 4.98 21.43 -10.72
N LEU A 125 4.10 21.10 -11.65
CA LEU A 125 2.92 20.25 -11.44
C LEU A 125 3.06 18.99 -12.27
N LEU A 126 2.77 17.86 -11.68
CA LEU A 126 2.79 16.56 -12.34
C LEU A 126 1.35 16.08 -12.56
N LEU A 127 0.98 15.82 -13.80
CA LEU A 127 -0.33 15.37 -14.19
C LEU A 127 -0.21 13.95 -14.78
N ASN A 128 -1.27 13.14 -14.60
CA ASN A 128 -1.30 11.77 -15.11
C ASN A 128 -0.05 10.97 -14.66
N ASP A 129 0.18 10.93 -13.34
CA ASP A 129 1.30 10.24 -12.70
C ASP A 129 2.69 10.67 -13.25
N GLY A 130 2.81 11.95 -13.60
CA GLY A 130 4.06 12.56 -14.08
C GLY A 130 4.31 12.44 -15.58
N VAL A 131 3.40 11.83 -16.34
CA VAL A 131 3.49 11.77 -17.83
C VAL A 131 3.46 13.16 -18.42
N VAL A 132 2.62 14.07 -17.91
CA VAL A 132 2.60 15.47 -18.29
C VAL A 132 3.18 16.31 -17.15
N ARG A 133 4.15 17.17 -17.47
CA ARG A 133 4.76 18.09 -16.51
C ARG A 133 4.49 19.52 -16.95
N LEU A 134 4.00 20.31 -16.02
CA LEU A 134 3.73 21.75 -16.23
C LEU A 134 4.61 22.56 -15.29
N ARG A 135 5.16 23.68 -15.78
CA ARG A 135 5.76 24.71 -14.95
C ARG A 135 4.82 25.90 -14.87
N VAL A 136 4.50 26.33 -13.67
CA VAL A 136 3.69 27.52 -13.43
C VAL A 136 4.47 28.76 -13.84
N ASP A 137 3.96 29.53 -14.80
CA ASP A 137 4.55 30.82 -15.23
C ASP A 137 3.95 32.00 -14.43
N ALA A 138 2.62 31.96 -14.23
CA ALA A 138 1.89 32.95 -13.43
C ALA A 138 0.67 32.28 -12.78
N CYS A 139 0.27 32.76 -11.60
CA CYS A 139 -0.90 32.21 -10.89
C CYS A 139 -1.64 33.28 -10.10
N THR A 140 -2.94 33.04 -9.92
CA THR A 140 -3.85 33.81 -9.07
C THR A 140 -4.50 32.85 -8.05
N ALA A 141 -5.52 33.31 -7.33
CA ALA A 141 -6.25 32.46 -6.38
C ALA A 141 -7.10 31.34 -7.05
N ASP A 142 -7.34 31.44 -8.36
CA ASP A 142 -8.26 30.57 -9.10
C ASP A 142 -7.78 30.18 -10.51
N THR A 143 -6.59 30.65 -10.91
CA THR A 143 -6.00 30.34 -12.22
C THR A 143 -4.50 30.14 -12.13
N ALA A 144 -3.95 29.30 -13.01
CA ALA A 144 -2.52 29.17 -13.24
C ALA A 144 -2.24 29.02 -14.73
N ASP A 145 -1.44 29.94 -15.27
CA ASP A 145 -0.90 29.86 -16.61
C ASP A 145 0.43 29.09 -16.55
N CYS A 146 0.52 28.04 -17.34
CA CYS A 146 1.64 27.10 -17.29
C CYS A 146 2.27 26.90 -18.66
N THR A 147 3.54 26.52 -18.65
CA THR A 147 4.26 25.99 -19.83
C THR A 147 4.44 24.48 -19.64
N VAL A 148 4.11 23.71 -20.66
CA VAL A 148 4.37 22.26 -20.70
C VAL A 148 5.87 22.02 -20.81
N ILE A 149 6.47 21.34 -19.81
CA ILE A 149 7.89 20.97 -19.81
C ILE A 149 8.10 19.51 -20.27
N ALA A 150 7.10 18.66 -20.10
CA ALA A 150 7.06 17.33 -20.71
C ALA A 150 5.65 17.08 -21.19
N GLY A 151 5.51 16.81 -22.47
CA GLY A 151 4.24 16.57 -23.14
C GLY A 151 3.80 15.12 -23.05
N GLY A 152 2.50 14.89 -23.23
CA GLY A 152 1.90 13.56 -23.20
C GLY A 152 0.39 13.61 -23.35
N GLU A 153 -0.25 12.45 -23.22
CA GLU A 153 -1.71 12.35 -23.20
C GLU A 153 -2.25 12.70 -21.80
N LEU A 154 -3.26 13.56 -21.76
CA LEU A 154 -3.99 13.92 -20.56
C LEU A 154 -5.49 13.68 -20.79
N SER A 155 -6.10 12.84 -19.96
CA SER A 155 -7.53 12.50 -20.08
C SER A 155 -8.32 12.93 -18.84
N ASN A 156 -9.63 12.70 -18.88
CA ASN A 156 -10.56 13.06 -17.82
C ASN A 156 -10.11 12.57 -16.44
N LYS A 157 -10.25 13.43 -15.43
CA LYS A 157 -10.08 13.12 -14.01
C LYS A 157 -8.70 12.52 -13.64
N LYS A 158 -7.67 12.81 -14.42
CA LYS A 158 -6.30 12.39 -14.10
C LYS A 158 -5.74 13.12 -12.88
N GLY A 159 -4.88 12.41 -12.14
CA GLY A 159 -4.24 12.91 -10.94
C GLY A 159 -3.39 14.14 -11.18
N VAL A 160 -3.33 15.01 -10.17
CA VAL A 160 -2.43 16.17 -10.10
C VAL A 160 -1.61 16.06 -8.83
N ASN A 161 -0.30 16.11 -8.98
CA ASN A 161 0.64 16.11 -7.86
C ASN A 161 1.42 17.43 -7.85
N VAL A 162 1.75 17.90 -6.65
CA VAL A 162 2.50 19.14 -6.42
C VAL A 162 3.75 18.79 -5.60
N PRO A 163 4.81 18.28 -6.24
CA PRO A 163 5.98 17.79 -5.52
C PRO A 163 6.62 18.85 -4.62
N GLY A 164 7.05 18.44 -3.45
CA GLY A 164 7.75 19.32 -2.50
C GLY A 164 6.86 20.37 -1.80
N VAL A 165 5.55 20.34 -2.01
CA VAL A 165 4.61 21.27 -1.37
C VAL A 165 3.70 20.52 -0.42
N LYS A 166 3.70 20.92 0.86
CA LYS A 166 2.71 20.45 1.83
C LYS A 166 1.42 21.23 1.60
N LEU A 167 0.38 20.54 1.13
CA LEU A 167 -0.94 21.13 1.00
C LEU A 167 -1.69 21.04 2.33
N PRO A 168 -2.47 22.07 2.71
CA PRO A 168 -3.27 22.08 3.94
C PRO A 168 -4.55 21.24 3.79
N LEU A 169 -4.39 19.97 3.47
CA LEU A 169 -5.46 19.01 3.27
C LEU A 169 -5.38 17.93 4.35
N SER A 170 -6.53 17.61 4.96
CA SER A 170 -6.63 16.41 5.79
C SER A 170 -6.45 15.15 4.93
N ALA A 171 -5.75 14.16 5.44
CA ALA A 171 -5.67 12.84 4.82
C ALA A 171 -7.05 12.15 4.73
N LEU A 172 -8.03 12.59 5.55
CA LEU A 172 -9.39 12.06 5.59
C LEU A 172 -10.39 13.03 4.95
N THR A 173 -10.90 12.66 3.79
CA THR A 173 -12.01 13.37 3.13
C THR A 173 -13.37 13.01 3.76
N ALA A 174 -14.43 13.75 3.39
CA ALA A 174 -15.80 13.39 3.78
C ALA A 174 -16.19 11.99 3.29
N LYS A 175 -15.76 11.62 2.07
CA LYS A 175 -15.96 10.27 1.50
C LYS A 175 -15.24 9.21 2.34
N ASP A 176 -14.00 9.45 2.74
CA ASP A 176 -13.24 8.49 3.54
C ASP A 176 -13.90 8.23 4.91
N LYS A 177 -14.53 9.25 5.49
CA LYS A 177 -15.29 9.10 6.75
C LYS A 177 -16.56 8.26 6.57
N GLU A 178 -17.16 8.26 5.38
CA GLU A 178 -18.27 7.37 5.03
C GLU A 178 -17.76 5.95 4.73
N ASP A 179 -16.71 5.82 3.94
CA ASP A 179 -16.09 4.52 3.63
C ASP A 179 -15.57 3.83 4.89
N LEU A 180 -15.04 4.58 5.85
CA LEU A 180 -14.64 4.04 7.16
C LEU A 180 -15.82 3.38 7.89
N LYS A 181 -17.00 4.02 7.91
CA LYS A 181 -18.20 3.44 8.53
C LYS A 181 -18.63 2.14 7.84
N ILE A 182 -18.54 2.12 6.50
CA ILE A 182 -18.85 0.93 5.70
C ILE A 182 -17.84 -0.19 6.02
N ALA A 183 -16.56 0.12 6.04
CA ALA A 183 -15.51 -0.85 6.35
C ALA A 183 -15.69 -1.47 7.74
N GLU A 184 -15.98 -0.66 8.75
CA GLU A 184 -16.25 -1.13 10.12
C GLU A 184 -17.52 -1.99 10.20
N MET A 185 -18.60 -1.57 9.53
CA MET A 185 -19.85 -2.34 9.46
C MET A 185 -19.65 -3.72 8.81
N LEU A 186 -18.78 -3.80 7.82
CA LEU A 186 -18.47 -5.04 7.10
C LEU A 186 -17.40 -5.90 7.80
N GLY A 187 -16.85 -5.44 8.93
CA GLY A 187 -15.86 -6.18 9.70
C GLY A 187 -14.48 -6.22 9.04
N ALA A 188 -14.00 -5.06 8.59
CA ALA A 188 -12.64 -4.90 8.09
C ALA A 188 -11.61 -5.24 9.18
N ASP A 189 -10.53 -5.92 8.79
CA ASP A 189 -9.40 -6.21 9.69
C ASP A 189 -8.37 -5.07 9.67
N PHE A 190 -8.27 -4.39 8.52
CA PHE A 190 -7.32 -3.30 8.29
C PHE A 190 -8.01 -2.12 7.60
N ILE A 191 -7.61 -0.91 8.01
CA ILE A 191 -7.98 0.36 7.36
C ILE A 191 -6.71 1.03 6.85
N GLY A 192 -6.60 1.17 5.54
CA GLY A 192 -5.49 1.87 4.88
C GLY A 192 -5.77 3.37 4.81
N LEU A 193 -4.88 4.20 5.35
CA LEU A 193 -4.95 5.65 5.26
C LEU A 193 -3.99 6.13 4.17
N SER A 194 -4.54 6.67 3.08
CA SER A 194 -3.78 7.23 1.97
C SER A 194 -3.30 8.64 2.27
N PHE A 195 -2.22 9.05 1.64
CA PHE A 195 -1.64 10.38 1.70
C PHE A 195 -1.31 10.87 3.11
N VAL A 196 -0.85 9.98 3.99
CA VAL A 196 -0.36 10.35 5.32
C VAL A 196 0.81 11.33 5.16
N GLN A 197 0.74 12.46 5.85
CA GLN A 197 1.76 13.50 5.85
C GLN A 197 2.43 13.67 7.21
N GLU A 198 1.66 13.51 8.29
CA GLU A 198 2.11 13.78 9.64
C GLU A 198 1.40 12.87 10.68
N PRO A 199 1.91 12.76 11.91
CA PRO A 199 1.33 11.92 12.96
C PRO A 199 -0.12 12.24 13.27
N GLN A 200 -0.53 13.50 13.11
CA GLN A 200 -1.89 13.96 13.38
C GLN A 200 -2.95 13.27 12.49
N ASP A 201 -2.59 12.89 11.26
CA ASP A 201 -3.49 12.17 10.36
C ASP A 201 -3.93 10.81 10.96
N LEU A 202 -2.99 10.11 11.61
CA LEU A 202 -3.26 8.83 12.25
C LEU A 202 -4.07 9.00 13.54
N ILE A 203 -3.80 10.07 14.30
CA ILE A 203 -4.55 10.42 15.52
C ILE A 203 -6.00 10.75 15.15
N GLU A 204 -6.23 11.51 14.07
CA GLU A 204 -7.59 11.81 13.57
C GLU A 204 -8.31 10.51 13.19
N LEU A 205 -7.70 9.66 12.36
CA LEU A 205 -8.32 8.38 11.97
C LEU A 205 -8.65 7.54 13.21
N ARG A 206 -7.69 7.35 14.12
CA ARG A 206 -7.87 6.54 15.33
C ARG A 206 -9.04 7.05 16.19
N SER A 207 -9.22 8.36 16.28
CA SER A 207 -10.31 8.98 17.05
C SER A 207 -11.70 8.76 16.43
N LEU A 208 -11.76 8.54 15.12
CA LEU A 208 -13.01 8.29 14.39
C LEU A 208 -13.40 6.81 14.36
N MET A 209 -12.43 5.92 14.46
CA MET A 209 -12.65 4.47 14.47
C MET A 209 -13.40 4.01 15.71
N LYS A 210 -14.36 3.10 15.50
CA LYS A 210 -15.13 2.44 16.56
C LYS A 210 -14.77 0.95 16.68
N SER A 211 -14.19 0.39 15.61
CA SER A 211 -13.73 -1.00 15.57
C SER A 211 -12.33 -1.15 16.12
N LYS A 212 -11.86 -2.40 16.25
CA LYS A 212 -10.48 -2.75 16.61
C LYS A 212 -9.63 -2.99 15.37
N ALA A 213 -10.07 -2.61 14.17
CA ALA A 213 -9.29 -2.77 12.95
C ALA A 213 -7.92 -2.07 13.06
N HIS A 214 -6.91 -2.66 12.45
CA HIS A 214 -5.56 -2.13 12.45
C HIS A 214 -5.40 -1.04 11.39
N ILE A 215 -4.65 0.01 11.71
CA ILE A 215 -4.35 1.09 10.76
C ILE A 215 -3.11 0.74 9.96
N ILE A 216 -3.23 0.85 8.63
CA ILE A 216 -2.11 0.81 7.69
C ILE A 216 -1.83 2.25 7.24
N ALA A 217 -0.71 2.84 7.66
CA ALA A 217 -0.27 4.14 7.16
C ALA A 217 0.44 3.97 5.81
N LYS A 218 -0.08 4.64 4.77
CA LYS A 218 0.52 4.60 3.43
C LYS A 218 1.52 5.74 3.26
N ILE A 219 2.76 5.39 3.03
CA ILE A 219 3.85 6.35 2.82
C ILE A 219 3.93 6.65 1.33
N GLU A 220 3.39 7.80 0.97
CA GLU A 220 3.20 8.30 -0.40
C GLU A 220 3.79 9.70 -0.60
N LYS A 221 4.09 10.40 0.51
CA LYS A 221 4.52 11.80 0.50
C LYS A 221 5.91 11.98 1.14
N PRO A 222 6.74 12.91 0.63
CA PRO A 222 8.02 13.26 1.26
C PRO A 222 7.88 13.69 2.72
N SER A 223 6.82 14.44 3.07
CA SER A 223 6.52 14.87 4.44
C SER A 223 6.38 13.70 5.41
N ALA A 224 5.81 12.57 4.98
CA ALA A 224 5.74 11.36 5.80
C ALA A 224 7.13 10.78 6.12
N ILE A 225 8.12 10.99 5.24
CA ILE A 225 9.50 10.54 5.47
C ILE A 225 10.20 11.39 6.54
N GLU A 226 9.84 12.66 6.65
CA GLU A 226 10.35 13.57 7.70
C GLU A 226 9.82 13.15 9.09
N HIS A 227 8.57 12.70 9.15
CA HIS A 227 7.89 12.24 10.38
C HIS A 227 7.85 10.71 10.52
N LEU A 228 8.69 9.98 9.76
CA LEU A 228 8.58 8.53 9.63
C LEU A 228 8.56 7.79 10.97
N ARG A 229 9.40 8.19 11.93
CA ARG A 229 9.49 7.54 13.25
C ARG A 229 8.17 7.66 14.02
N GLU A 230 7.64 8.85 14.10
CA GLU A 230 6.39 9.14 14.82
C GLU A 230 5.19 8.44 14.15
N ILE A 231 5.17 8.41 12.82
CA ILE A 231 4.15 7.68 12.05
C ILE A 231 4.23 6.17 12.33
N ILE A 232 5.43 5.59 12.34
CA ILE A 232 5.64 4.17 12.66
C ILE A 232 5.17 3.86 14.08
N ASP A 233 5.43 4.74 15.04
CA ASP A 233 5.02 4.52 16.44
C ASP A 233 3.49 4.51 16.60
N LEU A 234 2.76 5.33 15.84
CA LEU A 234 1.30 5.51 15.94
C LEU A 234 0.48 4.54 15.10
N THR A 235 1.06 3.96 14.05
CA THR A 235 0.38 3.01 13.16
C THR A 235 0.53 1.57 13.62
N ASP A 236 -0.29 0.66 13.08
CA ASP A 236 -0.14 -0.78 13.30
C ASP A 236 0.70 -1.45 12.21
N VAL A 237 0.60 -0.96 10.97
CA VAL A 237 1.30 -1.46 9.78
C VAL A 237 1.71 -0.28 8.90
N ILE A 238 2.81 -0.38 8.19
CA ILE A 238 3.24 0.59 7.17
C ILE A 238 3.07 -0.02 5.78
N MET A 239 2.63 0.80 4.81
CA MET A 239 2.65 0.44 3.39
C MET A 239 3.52 1.43 2.63
N VAL A 240 4.54 0.92 1.95
CA VAL A 240 5.35 1.69 0.99
C VAL A 240 4.62 1.70 -0.34
N ALA A 241 3.89 2.76 -0.64
CA ALA A 241 3.11 2.91 -1.87
C ALA A 241 3.97 3.60 -2.94
N ARG A 242 4.80 2.79 -3.62
CA ARG A 242 5.90 3.26 -4.48
C ARG A 242 5.45 4.08 -5.67
N GLY A 243 4.26 3.82 -6.22
CA GLY A 243 3.71 4.57 -7.34
C GLY A 243 3.56 6.05 -7.01
N ASP A 244 2.73 6.37 -6.01
CA ASP A 244 2.51 7.76 -5.59
C ASP A 244 3.79 8.38 -4.99
N LEU A 245 4.57 7.62 -4.21
CA LEU A 245 5.85 8.10 -3.66
C LEU A 245 6.85 8.49 -4.77
N GLY A 246 6.92 7.72 -5.87
CA GLY A 246 7.80 8.00 -6.99
C GLY A 246 7.37 9.21 -7.82
N VAL A 247 6.08 9.53 -7.83
CA VAL A 247 5.57 10.76 -8.44
C VAL A 247 5.85 11.97 -7.56
N GLU A 248 5.74 11.83 -6.23
CA GLU A 248 5.93 12.91 -5.26
C GLU A 248 7.41 13.21 -4.94
N THR A 249 8.31 12.28 -5.26
CA THR A 249 9.76 12.43 -5.09
C THR A 249 10.47 12.38 -6.44
N SER A 250 11.20 11.30 -6.68
CA SER A 250 11.73 10.92 -7.99
C SER A 250 11.95 9.41 -8.01
N PRO A 251 11.82 8.75 -9.16
CA PRO A 251 11.91 7.30 -9.27
C PRO A 251 13.20 6.71 -8.69
N GLU A 252 14.34 7.39 -8.85
CA GLU A 252 15.64 6.94 -8.36
C GLU A 252 15.75 6.98 -6.83
N LEU A 253 14.93 7.78 -6.13
CA LEU A 253 14.91 7.84 -4.67
C LEU A 253 14.05 6.74 -4.05
N VAL A 254 13.08 6.21 -4.79
CA VAL A 254 12.13 5.21 -4.27
C VAL A 254 12.84 3.98 -3.65
N PRO A 255 13.85 3.35 -4.28
CA PRO A 255 14.53 2.21 -3.67
C PRO A 255 15.24 2.56 -2.36
N VAL A 256 15.83 3.75 -2.27
CA VAL A 256 16.48 4.23 -1.04
C VAL A 256 15.48 4.47 0.08
N LEU A 257 14.37 5.12 -0.25
CA LEU A 257 13.28 5.39 0.69
C LEU A 257 12.61 4.09 1.15
N GLN A 258 12.37 3.12 0.24
CA GLN A 258 11.87 1.80 0.60
C GLN A 258 12.75 1.14 1.67
N LYS A 259 14.07 1.09 1.45
CA LYS A 259 15.00 0.50 2.42
C LYS A 259 14.99 1.24 3.76
N LYS A 260 14.93 2.57 3.74
CA LYS A 260 14.83 3.40 4.96
C LYS A 260 13.55 3.08 5.75
N ILE A 261 12.41 3.01 5.07
CA ILE A 261 11.10 2.71 5.68
C ILE A 261 11.11 1.29 6.25
N VAL A 262 11.51 0.29 5.46
CA VAL A 262 11.56 -1.12 5.88
C VAL A 262 12.47 -1.29 7.10
N SER A 263 13.67 -0.68 7.09
CA SER A 263 14.58 -0.70 8.25
C SER A 263 13.95 -0.05 9.48
N GLY A 264 13.27 1.10 9.32
CA GLY A 264 12.56 1.77 10.41
C GLY A 264 11.46 0.89 11.03
N CYS A 265 10.64 0.24 10.19
CA CYS A 265 9.59 -0.67 10.63
C CYS A 265 10.15 -1.86 11.38
N ARG A 266 11.21 -2.48 10.90
CA ARG A 266 11.88 -3.61 11.55
C ARG A 266 12.42 -3.23 12.93
N LYS A 267 13.09 -2.07 13.06
CA LYS A 267 13.56 -1.54 14.35
C LYS A 267 12.43 -1.31 15.34
N ALA A 268 11.28 -0.85 14.86
CA ALA A 268 10.09 -0.63 15.68
C ALA A 268 9.28 -1.91 15.94
N GLY A 269 9.57 -3.00 15.21
CA GLY A 269 8.79 -4.24 15.25
C GLY A 269 7.38 -4.07 14.65
N LYS A 270 7.23 -3.25 13.63
CA LYS A 270 5.99 -3.03 12.91
C LYS A 270 6.02 -3.75 11.56
N PRO A 271 4.93 -4.44 11.18
CA PRO A 271 4.83 -5.02 9.84
C PRO A 271 4.91 -3.97 8.74
N VAL A 272 5.50 -4.35 7.61
CA VAL A 272 5.64 -3.47 6.44
C VAL A 272 5.24 -4.19 5.16
N ILE A 273 4.45 -3.50 4.34
CA ILE A 273 3.98 -3.94 3.03
C ILE A 273 4.69 -3.12 1.96
N VAL A 274 5.23 -3.76 0.93
CA VAL A 274 5.69 -3.07 -0.28
C VAL A 274 4.65 -3.24 -1.37
N ALA A 275 4.22 -2.13 -1.96
CA ALA A 275 3.07 -2.05 -2.83
C ALA A 275 3.36 -1.29 -4.12
N THR A 276 2.54 -1.55 -5.12
CA THR A 276 2.48 -0.95 -6.47
C THR A 276 3.64 -1.34 -7.38
N GLN A 277 3.32 -1.57 -8.65
CA GLN A 277 4.28 -1.88 -9.71
C GLN A 277 5.20 -3.08 -9.37
N MET A 278 4.64 -4.13 -8.76
CA MET A 278 5.41 -5.32 -8.39
C MET A 278 5.55 -6.28 -9.58
N LEU A 279 4.44 -6.62 -10.23
CA LEU A 279 4.38 -7.47 -11.42
C LEU A 279 3.48 -6.81 -12.48
N GLU A 280 3.63 -5.50 -12.68
CA GLU A 280 2.73 -4.65 -13.49
C GLU A 280 2.53 -5.19 -14.90
N SER A 281 3.59 -5.74 -15.53
CA SER A 281 3.47 -6.34 -16.86
C SER A 281 2.51 -7.53 -16.90
N MET A 282 2.27 -8.19 -15.76
CA MET A 282 1.35 -9.31 -15.66
C MET A 282 -0.14 -8.89 -15.64
N VAL A 283 -0.44 -7.59 -15.68
CA VAL A 283 -1.80 -7.13 -15.99
C VAL A 283 -2.27 -7.70 -17.35
N HIS A 284 -1.37 -7.74 -18.34
CA HIS A 284 -1.67 -8.23 -19.68
C HIS A 284 -0.81 -9.42 -20.12
N ASN A 285 0.30 -9.70 -19.44
CA ASN A 285 1.18 -10.79 -19.81
C ASN A 285 1.11 -11.92 -18.78
N ILE A 286 1.18 -13.15 -19.23
CA ILE A 286 1.18 -14.33 -18.37
C ILE A 286 2.49 -14.49 -17.56
N MET A 287 3.56 -13.81 -17.95
CA MET A 287 4.88 -13.86 -17.32
C MET A 287 5.38 -12.44 -17.02
N PRO A 288 6.03 -12.23 -15.87
CA PRO A 288 6.64 -10.96 -15.55
C PRO A 288 7.93 -10.74 -16.32
N THR A 289 8.40 -9.51 -16.34
CA THR A 289 9.77 -9.19 -16.74
C THR A 289 10.77 -9.67 -15.69
N ARG A 290 12.04 -9.82 -16.08
CA ARG A 290 13.14 -10.14 -15.14
C ARG A 290 13.36 -9.04 -14.12
N ALA A 291 13.12 -7.79 -14.49
CA ALA A 291 13.24 -6.64 -13.59
C ALA A 291 12.20 -6.70 -12.48
N GLU A 292 10.94 -7.01 -12.81
CA GLU A 292 9.86 -7.17 -11.82
C GLU A 292 10.12 -8.36 -10.88
N ALA A 293 10.55 -9.50 -11.42
CA ALA A 293 10.90 -10.64 -10.57
C ALA A 293 12.06 -10.31 -9.61
N SER A 294 13.05 -9.53 -10.08
CA SER A 294 14.16 -9.03 -9.24
C SER A 294 13.68 -8.03 -8.20
N ASP A 295 12.72 -7.19 -8.53
CA ASP A 295 12.13 -6.19 -7.62
C ASP A 295 11.36 -6.85 -6.47
N VAL A 296 10.48 -7.80 -6.77
CA VAL A 296 9.79 -8.61 -5.75
C VAL A 296 10.81 -9.32 -4.85
N ALA A 297 11.80 -9.99 -5.45
CA ALA A 297 12.85 -10.68 -4.70
C ALA A 297 13.62 -9.72 -3.78
N THR A 298 13.97 -8.52 -4.26
CA THR A 298 14.65 -7.50 -3.46
C THR A 298 13.81 -7.06 -2.27
N ALA A 299 12.52 -6.80 -2.45
CA ALA A 299 11.63 -6.47 -1.34
C ALA A 299 11.61 -7.57 -0.28
N VAL A 300 11.53 -8.84 -0.68
CA VAL A 300 11.57 -9.98 0.25
C VAL A 300 12.93 -10.06 0.96
N TYR A 301 14.05 -9.91 0.26
CA TYR A 301 15.38 -9.86 0.88
C TYR A 301 15.56 -8.70 1.86
N ASP A 302 14.92 -7.55 1.62
CA ASP A 302 14.89 -6.42 2.55
C ASP A 302 14.14 -6.75 3.86
N GLY A 303 13.40 -7.87 3.88
CA GLY A 303 12.69 -8.39 5.05
C GLY A 303 11.32 -7.75 5.23
N VAL A 304 10.59 -7.48 4.17
CA VAL A 304 9.18 -7.05 4.25
C VAL A 304 8.28 -8.16 4.77
N ASP A 305 7.14 -7.79 5.36
CA ASP A 305 6.14 -8.74 5.87
C ASP A 305 5.12 -9.13 4.81
N ALA A 306 4.89 -8.25 3.85
CA ALA A 306 4.01 -8.55 2.72
C ALA A 306 4.40 -7.76 1.47
N VAL A 307 3.96 -8.29 0.32
CA VAL A 307 4.00 -7.63 -0.98
C VAL A 307 2.58 -7.57 -1.55
N MET A 308 2.27 -6.53 -2.33
CA MET A 308 0.90 -6.29 -2.80
C MET A 308 0.82 -6.28 -4.32
N LEU A 309 -0.20 -6.98 -4.84
CA LEU A 309 -0.67 -6.89 -6.21
C LEU A 309 -1.86 -5.92 -6.29
N SER A 310 -1.87 -5.06 -7.29
CA SER A 310 -2.87 -4.01 -7.49
C SER A 310 -3.73 -4.30 -8.73
N ALA A 311 -3.38 -3.73 -9.87
CA ALA A 311 -4.09 -3.94 -11.13
C ALA A 311 -3.99 -5.39 -11.62
N GLU A 312 -2.88 -6.06 -11.32
CA GLU A 312 -2.58 -7.45 -11.72
C GLU A 312 -3.68 -8.43 -11.25
N THR A 313 -4.29 -8.16 -10.10
CA THR A 313 -5.36 -9.00 -9.53
C THR A 313 -6.74 -8.34 -9.58
N ALA A 314 -6.82 -7.01 -9.76
CA ALA A 314 -8.10 -6.28 -9.76
C ALA A 314 -8.79 -6.26 -11.13
N GLN A 315 -8.00 -6.17 -12.20
CA GLN A 315 -8.46 -6.00 -13.59
C GLN A 315 -7.50 -6.62 -14.61
N GLY A 316 -6.54 -7.44 -14.16
CA GLY A 316 -5.59 -8.09 -15.05
C GLY A 316 -6.19 -9.33 -15.71
N ASP A 317 -5.62 -9.69 -16.86
CA ASP A 317 -6.06 -10.87 -17.63
C ASP A 317 -5.64 -12.19 -16.98
N HIS A 318 -4.65 -12.15 -16.05
CA HIS A 318 -4.01 -13.33 -15.44
C HIS A 318 -3.86 -13.23 -13.92
N PRO A 319 -4.95 -12.99 -13.14
CA PRO A 319 -4.84 -12.72 -11.71
C PRO A 319 -4.28 -13.88 -10.88
N VAL A 320 -4.65 -15.11 -11.19
CA VAL A 320 -4.18 -16.31 -10.47
C VAL A 320 -2.71 -16.59 -10.77
N GLU A 321 -2.29 -16.42 -12.00
CA GLU A 321 -0.91 -16.58 -12.44
C GLU A 321 0.00 -15.52 -11.81
N ALA A 322 -0.49 -14.28 -11.65
CA ALA A 322 0.24 -13.20 -10.97
C ALA A 322 0.51 -13.56 -9.49
N VAL A 323 -0.50 -14.02 -8.76
CA VAL A 323 -0.35 -14.50 -7.39
C VAL A 323 0.58 -15.71 -7.31
N THR A 324 0.40 -16.68 -8.20
CA THR A 324 1.22 -17.90 -8.24
C THR A 324 2.70 -17.56 -8.53
N THR A 325 2.94 -16.62 -9.42
CA THR A 325 4.31 -16.17 -9.76
C THR A 325 4.93 -15.40 -8.59
N MET A 326 4.20 -14.50 -7.98
CA MET A 326 4.66 -13.78 -6.78
C MET A 326 5.03 -14.74 -5.67
N ARG A 327 4.18 -15.72 -5.40
CA ARG A 327 4.44 -16.76 -4.40
C ARG A 327 5.70 -17.55 -4.71
N ARG A 328 5.90 -17.99 -5.95
CA ARG A 328 7.12 -18.72 -6.36
C ARG A 328 8.39 -17.89 -6.14
N ILE A 329 8.34 -16.58 -6.38
CA ILE A 329 9.47 -15.69 -6.12
C ILE A 329 9.74 -15.64 -4.60
N ILE A 330 8.70 -15.46 -3.78
CA ILE A 330 8.81 -15.44 -2.31
C ILE A 330 9.43 -16.76 -1.82
N GLU A 331 8.85 -17.91 -2.19
CA GLU A 331 9.35 -19.24 -1.80
C GLU A 331 10.82 -19.44 -2.21
N THR A 332 11.20 -18.99 -3.39
CA THR A 332 12.58 -19.09 -3.88
C THR A 332 13.54 -18.29 -3.01
N VAL A 333 13.17 -17.05 -2.65
CA VAL A 333 13.99 -16.19 -1.79
C VAL A 333 14.07 -16.73 -0.37
N GLU A 334 12.94 -17.14 0.21
CA GLU A 334 12.88 -17.65 1.58
C GLU A 334 13.64 -18.95 1.78
N ASN A 335 13.80 -19.76 0.72
CA ASN A 335 14.60 -20.96 0.72
C ASN A 335 16.09 -20.70 0.48
N ASP A 336 16.50 -19.49 0.05
CA ASP A 336 17.91 -19.14 -0.12
C ASP A 336 18.60 -18.95 1.25
N HIS A 337 19.71 -19.64 1.45
CA HIS A 337 20.52 -19.52 2.68
C HIS A 337 20.96 -18.08 2.98
N ARG A 338 21.15 -17.24 1.94
CA ARG A 338 21.52 -15.82 2.07
C ARG A 338 20.41 -15.00 2.68
N TYR A 339 19.15 -15.35 2.42
CA TYR A 339 17.99 -14.68 3.03
C TYR A 339 18.03 -14.84 4.55
N ARG A 340 18.15 -16.08 5.05
CA ARG A 340 18.21 -16.36 6.49
C ARG A 340 19.39 -15.67 7.16
N LYS A 341 20.59 -15.76 6.55
CA LYS A 341 21.78 -15.07 7.04
C LYS A 341 21.61 -13.55 7.00
N GLY A 342 21.05 -12.99 5.93
CA GLY A 342 20.77 -11.57 5.78
C GLY A 342 19.81 -11.06 6.85
N LEU A 343 18.71 -11.77 7.10
CA LEU A 343 17.75 -11.41 8.15
C LEU A 343 18.37 -11.35 9.55
N SER A 344 19.35 -12.21 9.86
CA SER A 344 20.04 -12.20 11.15
C SER A 344 20.94 -10.98 11.35
N LEU A 345 21.41 -10.38 10.25
CA LEU A 345 22.26 -9.16 10.26
C LEU A 345 21.43 -7.86 10.23
N LEU A 346 20.16 -7.93 9.86
CA LEU A 346 19.31 -6.76 9.85
C LEU A 346 18.98 -6.34 11.29
N GLU A 347 18.92 -5.02 11.50
CA GLU A 347 18.58 -4.46 12.82
C GLU A 347 17.18 -4.93 13.26
N ARG A 348 17.10 -5.38 14.52
CA ARG A 348 15.89 -5.88 15.16
C ARG A 348 15.45 -4.90 16.24
N ARG A 349 14.16 -4.98 16.61
CA ARG A 349 13.67 -4.29 17.79
C ARG A 349 14.46 -4.74 19.02
N ASN A 350 15.05 -3.79 19.72
CA ASN A 350 15.62 -4.02 21.03
C ASN A 350 14.50 -3.88 22.07
N ASP A 351 13.74 -4.97 22.28
CA ASP A 351 12.69 -5.02 23.30
C ASP A 351 13.35 -5.38 24.65
N THR A 352 13.54 -4.38 25.49
CA THR A 352 14.17 -4.52 26.81
C THR A 352 13.22 -5.05 27.89
N THR A 353 11.96 -5.37 27.51
CA THR A 353 11.00 -6.01 28.43
C THR A 353 11.39 -7.47 28.70
N LYS A 354 10.88 -8.05 29.79
CA LYS A 354 11.07 -9.46 30.10
C LYS A 354 10.53 -10.36 28.99
N GLU A 355 9.36 -10.03 28.49
CA GLU A 355 8.69 -10.74 27.38
C GLU A 355 9.49 -10.65 26.09
N GLY A 356 10.06 -9.47 25.80
CA GLY A 356 10.94 -9.28 24.65
C GLY A 356 12.22 -10.12 24.75
N ALA A 357 12.86 -10.11 25.90
CA ALA A 357 14.05 -10.91 26.16
C ALA A 357 13.79 -12.43 26.02
N ILE A 358 12.67 -12.90 26.57
CA ILE A 358 12.28 -14.33 26.48
C ILE A 358 11.99 -14.72 25.02
N THR A 359 11.27 -13.90 24.27
CA THR A 359 10.96 -14.21 22.86
C THR A 359 12.21 -14.17 21.99
N ALA A 360 13.15 -13.24 22.27
CA ALA A 360 14.44 -13.21 21.59
C ALA A 360 15.28 -14.47 21.89
N ALA A 361 15.34 -14.88 23.15
CA ALA A 361 16.04 -16.11 23.55
C ALA A 361 15.40 -17.35 22.89
N ALA A 362 14.07 -17.45 22.89
CA ALA A 362 13.36 -18.53 22.21
C ALA A 362 13.70 -18.59 20.70
N GLY A 363 13.82 -17.44 20.05
CA GLY A 363 14.25 -17.34 18.66
C GLY A 363 15.67 -17.86 18.43
N VAL A 364 16.61 -17.48 19.29
CA VAL A 364 17.99 -17.96 19.22
C VAL A 364 18.06 -19.47 19.44
N VAL A 365 17.37 -19.98 20.45
CA VAL A 365 17.31 -21.44 20.72
C VAL A 365 16.73 -22.18 19.53
N ALA A 366 15.60 -21.72 19.00
CA ALA A 366 14.92 -22.35 17.86
C ALA A 366 15.81 -22.38 16.59
N THR A 367 16.57 -21.33 16.35
CA THR A 367 17.48 -21.25 15.18
C THR A 367 18.70 -22.16 15.30
N ASN A 368 19.15 -22.44 16.53
CA ASN A 368 20.35 -23.26 16.76
C ASN A 368 20.04 -24.74 17.09
N MET A 369 18.76 -25.11 17.16
CA MET A 369 18.33 -26.48 17.40
C MET A 369 17.83 -27.12 16.11
N ASP A 370 18.57 -28.07 15.54
CA ASP A 370 18.18 -28.79 14.33
C ASP A 370 16.84 -29.57 14.46
N THR A 371 16.42 -29.85 15.70
CA THR A 371 15.17 -30.54 16.02
C THR A 371 13.99 -29.62 16.24
N ALA A 372 14.19 -28.29 16.27
CA ALA A 372 13.09 -27.37 16.43
C ALA A 372 12.31 -27.22 15.11
N ASN A 373 11.00 -27.47 15.16
CA ASN A 373 10.11 -27.41 13.99
C ASN A 373 9.05 -26.31 14.10
N VAL A 374 8.78 -25.82 15.32
CA VAL A 374 7.74 -24.82 15.59
C VAL A 374 8.04 -24.09 16.89
N ILE A 375 7.68 -22.83 16.95
CA ILE A 375 7.62 -22.06 18.20
C ILE A 375 6.17 -21.96 18.61
N VAL A 376 5.86 -22.36 19.85
CA VAL A 376 4.50 -22.26 20.40
C VAL A 376 4.44 -21.11 21.39
N THR A 377 3.48 -20.22 21.20
CA THR A 377 3.22 -19.09 22.10
C THR A 377 1.84 -19.18 22.73
N PHE A 378 1.74 -18.85 24.00
CA PHE A 378 0.46 -18.69 24.72
C PHE A 378 0.19 -17.18 24.89
N THR A 379 -0.98 -16.70 24.49
CA THR A 379 -1.28 -15.27 24.52
C THR A 379 -2.78 -15.01 24.60
N ASP A 380 -3.18 -13.99 25.37
CA ASP A 380 -4.56 -13.51 25.42
C ASP A 380 -4.83 -12.46 24.34
N SER A 381 -3.88 -11.57 24.08
CA SER A 381 -4.02 -10.41 23.20
C SER A 381 -3.23 -10.54 21.88
N GLY A 382 -2.58 -11.67 21.61
CA GLY A 382 -1.68 -11.85 20.48
C GLY A 382 -0.29 -11.22 20.66
N SER A 383 -0.04 -10.43 21.72
CA SER A 383 1.19 -9.66 21.88
C SER A 383 2.46 -10.52 21.98
N THR A 384 2.40 -11.69 22.61
CA THR A 384 3.54 -12.62 22.70
C THR A 384 3.88 -13.19 21.34
N THR A 385 2.86 -13.59 20.56
CA THR A 385 3.02 -14.08 19.19
C THR A 385 3.63 -13.02 18.27
N LEU A 386 3.12 -11.77 18.37
CA LEU A 386 3.66 -10.65 17.61
C LEU A 386 5.13 -10.38 17.94
N ARG A 387 5.52 -10.39 19.23
CA ARG A 387 6.93 -10.25 19.65
C ARG A 387 7.79 -11.40 19.10
N ALA A 388 7.31 -12.64 19.17
CA ALA A 388 8.02 -13.77 18.61
C ALA A 388 8.20 -13.66 17.10
N SER A 389 7.18 -13.21 16.36
CA SER A 389 7.25 -13.03 14.90
C SER A 389 8.26 -11.95 14.50
N GLN A 390 8.39 -10.88 15.27
CA GLN A 390 9.36 -9.80 15.07
C GLN A 390 10.81 -10.29 15.11
N GLN A 391 11.09 -11.40 15.80
CA GLN A 391 12.43 -11.99 15.88
C GLN A 391 12.85 -12.68 14.57
N ARG A 392 11.90 -12.96 13.64
CA ARG A 392 12.19 -13.63 12.36
C ARG A 392 13.02 -14.91 12.54
N ASN A 393 12.60 -15.77 13.42
CA ASN A 393 13.29 -16.93 14.02
C ASN A 393 13.73 -18.02 13.03
N GLY A 394 14.65 -17.69 12.12
CA GLY A 394 15.28 -18.67 11.22
C GLY A 394 14.32 -19.41 10.28
N GLY A 395 13.09 -18.93 10.13
CA GLY A 395 12.11 -19.56 9.26
C GLY A 395 11.25 -20.62 9.93
N LEU A 396 11.18 -20.68 11.26
CA LEU A 396 10.28 -21.56 11.95
C LEU A 396 8.88 -20.96 12.08
N PRO A 397 7.82 -21.72 11.82
CA PRO A 397 6.45 -21.28 12.03
C PRO A 397 6.18 -21.03 13.53
N ILE A 398 5.29 -20.07 13.80
CA ILE A 398 4.84 -19.77 15.16
C ILE A 398 3.38 -20.20 15.27
N LEU A 399 3.11 -21.10 16.23
CA LEU A 399 1.77 -21.53 16.59
C LEU A 399 1.29 -20.71 17.79
N SER A 400 0.25 -19.92 17.61
CA SER A 400 -0.37 -19.15 18.69
C SER A 400 -1.51 -19.93 19.32
N LEU A 401 -1.46 -20.11 20.63
CA LEU A 401 -2.54 -20.64 21.43
C LEU A 401 -3.18 -19.51 22.22
N THR A 402 -4.46 -19.26 22.00
CA THR A 402 -5.22 -18.20 22.67
C THR A 402 -6.60 -18.70 23.09
N PRO A 403 -7.11 -18.31 24.26
CA PRO A 403 -8.47 -18.59 24.66
C PRO A 403 -9.50 -17.73 23.92
N ASN A 404 -9.07 -16.63 23.30
CA ASN A 404 -9.94 -15.71 22.60
C ASN A 404 -10.03 -16.10 21.12
N ILE A 405 -11.23 -16.49 20.68
CA ILE A 405 -11.59 -16.64 19.27
C ILE A 405 -12.06 -15.25 18.82
N THR A 406 -11.17 -14.47 18.22
CA THR A 406 -11.53 -13.18 17.61
C THR A 406 -11.40 -13.31 16.11
#